data_13c5acf82b9cfe78f28eac4da3737dac
#
_entry.id   13c5acf82b9cfe78f28eac4da3737dac
#
_cell.length_a   1.000
_cell.length_b   1.000
_cell.length_c   1.000
_cell.angle_alpha   90.00
_cell.angle_beta   90.00
_cell.angle_gamma   90.00
#
_symmetry.space_group_name_H-M   'P 1'
#
loop_
_entity.id
_entity.type
_entity.pdbx_description
1 polymer ?
#
loop_
_entity_poly.entity_id
_entity_poly.type
_entity_poly.pdbx_seq_one_letter_code
_entity_poly.pdbx_strand_id
1 'polypeptide(L)'
;MDIELYFEDKSFIEQNFELKEFNLISTSYIKDYPILYILYRDKSEAYIGQTTNARNRMKNHLKNPVRRKLKRVLLIGHDKFNQSATYNIETNLINYFLADGIFKLQNKSQVSSNQVIHNYYQKQYYNEEVFQKLWDKLRQKGLARNSSDVIQNKDVYKLSPFHQLSDSQYGVKEQIIDYCRRNLKKLKEGEHKVFLVKGEAGTGKSVVLSSLYNDLCNLSSDKDEGDKESGLYKTVNRLLVNHSEVLKTYQTMSKSLPNMKKKDIMKPTSFINSVDKEKITKSDITLVDEAHLLLTSRDAYNGFHYENQLEEIIKRSKITIVIFDPKQVLKLKSYWDEQTMDSIMSKYDTETLYLKEQFRMNASDEIIEWIDNFVEKTILPLPKPTETFDFQICKSSQELFDKITELNKKDNLSRLVATFDFTHKKDGEEYYVDEEGINLPWNLSTKGVWAEDPETLKQVGSIYTVQGFDLNNVGVILGPSVSLDEETNSIKILQHKYKDKGAFQIPQEFEKNFSKENADSYKEEIVLNSINILMKRAIKGLYIYAIDSKLNDYLLKLKRDMKL
;
A
#
# COMPACT_ATOMS: atom_id res chain seq x y z
N MET A 1 -8.62 6.17 33.95
CA MET A 1 -8.46 7.64 34.10
C MET A 1 -9.19 8.31 32.97
N ASP A 2 -10.12 9.24 33.25
CA ASP A 2 -10.81 9.95 32.18
C ASP A 2 -9.83 10.79 31.38
N ILE A 3 -9.85 10.62 30.05
CA ILE A 3 -9.03 11.40 29.12
C ILE A 3 -9.78 12.70 28.86
N GLU A 4 -9.30 13.78 29.40
CA GLU A 4 -9.87 15.10 29.21
C GLU A 4 -9.15 15.84 28.07
N LEU A 5 -9.85 16.02 26.95
CA LEU A 5 -9.38 16.78 25.80
C LEU A 5 -10.08 18.13 25.77
N TYR A 6 -9.30 19.20 25.76
CA TYR A 6 -9.78 20.57 25.68
C TYR A 6 -9.87 21.02 24.23
N PHE A 7 -11.05 21.51 23.82
CA PHE A 7 -11.31 21.98 22.46
C PHE A 7 -11.78 23.43 22.49
N GLU A 8 -11.08 24.28 21.80
CA GLU A 8 -11.49 25.68 21.64
C GLU A 8 -11.51 26.09 20.17
N ASP A 9 -12.70 26.47 19.67
CA ASP A 9 -12.97 26.84 18.28
C ASP A 9 -13.27 28.33 18.18
N LYS A 10 -12.44 29.07 17.46
CA LYS A 10 -12.50 30.54 17.33
C LYS A 10 -12.43 31.00 15.88
N SER A 11 -12.86 32.23 15.65
CA SER A 11 -12.60 32.96 14.41
C SER A 11 -11.10 33.14 14.20
N PHE A 12 -10.64 32.90 12.98
CA PHE A 12 -9.26 33.09 12.55
C PHE A 12 -9.21 34.25 11.53
N ILE A 13 -9.30 35.47 12.05
CA ILE A 13 -9.33 36.71 11.25
C ILE A 13 -8.32 37.69 11.85
N GLU A 14 -7.51 38.33 10.99
CA GLU A 14 -6.38 39.17 11.38
C GLU A 14 -6.74 40.32 12.31
N GLN A 15 -7.94 40.91 12.14
CA GLN A 15 -8.41 42.07 12.90
C GLN A 15 -8.92 41.74 14.31
N ASN A 16 -9.30 40.47 14.56
CA ASN A 16 -9.96 40.07 15.82
C ASN A 16 -9.24 38.89 16.51
N PHE A 17 -8.01 38.55 16.09
CA PHE A 17 -7.31 37.41 16.66
C PHE A 17 -6.48 37.83 17.89
N GLU A 18 -7.16 37.97 19.03
CA GLU A 18 -6.50 38.09 20.33
C GLU A 18 -6.54 36.77 21.11
N LEU A 19 -5.37 36.21 21.38
CA LEU A 19 -5.24 34.99 22.21
C LEU A 19 -5.63 35.20 23.68
N LYS A 20 -5.89 36.45 24.10
CA LYS A 20 -6.38 36.78 25.45
C LYS A 20 -7.78 36.26 25.74
N GLU A 21 -8.57 35.96 24.71
CA GLU A 21 -9.95 35.47 24.82
C GLU A 21 -10.10 33.96 24.87
N PHE A 22 -8.98 33.21 24.93
CA PHE A 22 -9.04 31.77 25.08
C PHE A 22 -9.26 31.39 26.55
N ASN A 23 -10.49 31.02 26.88
CA ASN A 23 -10.95 30.82 28.26
C ASN A 23 -10.71 29.40 28.79
N LEU A 24 -10.44 28.42 27.92
CA LEU A 24 -10.43 27.01 28.30
C LEU A 24 -9.05 26.48 28.68
N ILE A 25 -8.03 27.15 28.22
CA ILE A 25 -6.68 26.64 28.39
C ILE A 25 -5.96 27.66 29.22
N SER A 26 -5.44 27.23 30.37
CA SER A 26 -4.60 28.08 31.18
C SER A 26 -3.54 28.73 30.28
N THR A 27 -3.12 29.94 30.59
CA THR A 27 -2.10 30.68 29.81
C THR A 27 -0.84 29.85 29.53
N SER A 28 -0.59 28.79 30.31
CA SER A 28 0.47 27.82 30.12
C SER A 28 0.37 27.01 28.83
N TYR A 29 -0.82 26.59 28.38
CA TYR A 29 -0.98 25.81 27.14
C TYR A 29 -0.83 26.65 25.87
N ILE A 30 -1.01 27.95 25.95
CA ILE A 30 -0.87 28.85 24.80
C ILE A 30 0.60 29.22 24.58
N LYS A 31 1.38 29.13 25.64
CA LYS A 31 2.78 29.52 25.67
C LYS A 31 3.61 28.38 26.28
N ASP A 32 4.54 27.88 25.49
CA ASP A 32 5.52 26.88 25.90
C ASP A 32 4.94 25.48 26.27
N TYR A 33 3.78 25.11 25.68
CA TYR A 33 3.18 23.78 25.86
C TYR A 33 2.74 23.17 24.52
N PRO A 34 2.94 21.85 24.30
CA PRO A 34 2.55 21.19 23.05
C PRO A 34 1.02 21.14 22.88
N ILE A 35 0.52 21.67 21.79
CA ILE A 35 -0.89 21.59 21.40
C ILE A 35 -1.04 21.22 19.94
N LEU A 36 -2.20 20.71 19.59
CA LEU A 36 -2.65 20.51 18.22
C LEU A 36 -3.57 21.65 17.80
N TYR A 37 -3.63 21.94 16.51
CA TYR A 37 -4.58 22.87 15.96
C TYR A 37 -5.02 22.48 14.56
N ILE A 38 -6.26 22.85 14.22
CA ILE A 38 -6.84 22.70 12.90
C ILE A 38 -7.30 24.08 12.44
N LEU A 39 -6.68 24.60 11.38
CA LEU A 39 -7.20 25.75 10.66
C LEU A 39 -8.14 25.25 9.57
N TYR A 40 -9.33 25.83 9.45
CA TYR A 40 -10.27 25.36 8.45
C TYR A 40 -11.20 26.46 7.94
N ARG A 41 -11.81 26.22 6.78
CA ARG A 41 -12.81 27.07 6.18
C ARG A 41 -14.02 26.24 5.78
N ASP A 42 -15.14 26.43 6.44
CA ASP A 42 -16.39 25.68 6.25
C ASP A 42 -16.13 24.16 6.20
N LYS A 43 -16.48 23.44 5.20
CA LYS A 43 -16.08 22.04 4.98
C LYS A 43 -15.28 21.90 3.67
N SER A 44 -14.51 22.92 3.31
CA SER A 44 -13.81 22.96 2.02
C SER A 44 -12.31 22.73 2.11
N GLU A 45 -11.63 23.44 3.02
CA GLU A 45 -10.18 23.38 3.15
C GLU A 45 -9.77 23.34 4.61
N ALA A 46 -8.71 22.59 4.93
CA ALA A 46 -8.12 22.52 6.25
C ALA A 46 -6.59 22.47 6.21
N TYR A 47 -5.99 22.90 7.31
CA TYR A 47 -4.58 22.69 7.64
C TYR A 47 -4.47 22.20 9.07
N ILE A 48 -3.76 21.13 9.28
CA ILE A 48 -3.53 20.48 10.57
C ILE A 48 -2.09 20.77 10.99
N GLY A 49 -1.86 21.06 12.27
CA GLY A 49 -0.54 21.32 12.79
C GLY A 49 -0.47 21.14 14.29
N GLN A 50 0.75 21.12 14.78
CA GLN A 50 1.09 21.17 16.20
C GLN A 50 2.04 22.34 16.48
N THR A 51 2.13 22.77 17.72
CA THR A 51 3.06 23.81 18.14
C THR A 51 3.20 23.81 19.67
N THR A 52 4.37 24.23 20.15
CA THR A 52 4.60 24.57 21.55
C THR A 52 4.33 26.05 21.85
N ASN A 53 4.08 26.87 20.82
CA ASN A 53 3.77 28.28 20.97
C ASN A 53 2.65 28.71 20.01
N ALA A 54 1.40 28.54 20.48
CA ALA A 54 0.22 28.82 19.68
C ALA A 54 0.17 30.26 19.19
N ARG A 55 0.54 31.23 20.03
CA ARG A 55 0.49 32.66 19.69
C ARG A 55 1.36 32.99 18.47
N ASN A 56 2.61 32.58 18.51
CA ASN A 56 3.55 32.86 17.41
C ASN A 56 3.16 32.09 16.15
N ARG A 57 2.72 30.84 16.32
CA ARG A 57 2.31 30.00 15.18
C ARG A 57 1.12 30.57 14.45
N MET A 58 0.10 31.03 15.17
CA MET A 58 -1.09 31.65 14.58
C MET A 58 -0.76 32.96 13.86
N LYS A 59 0.10 33.82 14.45
CA LYS A 59 0.59 35.03 13.79
C LYS A 59 1.31 34.73 12.45
N ASN A 60 2.11 33.67 12.44
CA ASN A 60 2.82 33.26 11.21
C ASN A 60 1.86 32.75 10.14
N HIS A 61 0.80 32.02 10.55
CA HIS A 61 -0.23 31.56 9.61
C HIS A 61 -1.03 32.72 9.02
N LEU A 62 -1.35 33.76 9.80
CA LEU A 62 -2.05 34.95 9.30
C LEU A 62 -1.22 35.72 8.26
N LYS A 63 0.13 35.73 8.37
CA LYS A 63 1.02 36.30 7.37
C LYS A 63 1.09 35.48 6.07
N ASN A 64 0.76 34.19 6.13
CA ASN A 64 0.81 33.31 4.96
C ASN A 64 -0.42 33.52 4.05
N PRO A 65 -0.25 33.89 2.75
CA PRO A 65 -1.38 34.23 1.86
C PRO A 65 -2.35 33.08 1.61
N VAL A 66 -1.92 31.84 1.76
CA VAL A 66 -2.76 30.65 1.60
C VAL A 66 -3.52 30.36 2.90
N ARG A 67 -2.81 30.35 4.04
CA ARG A 67 -3.36 29.98 5.36
C ARG A 67 -4.36 31.02 5.91
N ARG A 68 -4.15 32.32 5.68
CA ARG A 68 -5.08 33.39 6.09
C ARG A 68 -6.48 33.30 5.45
N LYS A 69 -6.63 32.46 4.41
CA LYS A 69 -7.95 32.18 3.80
C LYS A 69 -8.80 31.25 4.65
N LEU A 70 -8.20 30.49 5.54
CA LEU A 70 -8.89 29.67 6.53
C LEU A 70 -9.47 30.62 7.60
N LYS A 71 -10.73 30.44 7.97
CA LYS A 71 -11.49 31.42 8.77
C LYS A 71 -11.74 30.99 10.21
N ARG A 72 -11.43 29.74 10.52
CA ARG A 72 -11.61 29.15 11.84
C ARG A 72 -10.31 28.48 12.30
N VAL A 73 -10.11 28.49 13.62
CA VAL A 73 -9.06 27.72 14.29
C VAL A 73 -9.68 26.90 15.41
N LEU A 74 -9.44 25.62 15.41
CA LEU A 74 -9.71 24.72 16.51
C LEU A 74 -8.39 24.41 17.20
N LEU A 75 -8.25 24.84 18.46
CA LEU A 75 -7.13 24.45 19.32
C LEU A 75 -7.51 23.21 20.13
N ILE A 76 -6.57 22.28 20.28
CA ILE A 76 -6.78 21.01 20.98
C ILE A 76 -5.63 20.81 21.96
N GLY A 77 -5.97 20.76 23.24
CA GLY A 77 -5.03 20.57 24.35
C GLY A 77 -5.33 19.31 25.17
N HIS A 78 -4.32 18.83 25.87
CA HIS A 78 -4.42 17.74 26.84
C HIS A 78 -3.27 17.88 27.84
N ASP A 79 -3.53 17.68 29.15
CA ASP A 79 -2.57 17.90 30.23
C ASP A 79 -1.28 17.05 30.11
N LYS A 80 -1.38 15.90 29.44
CA LYS A 80 -0.26 14.99 29.26
C LYS A 80 0.35 15.05 27.86
N PHE A 81 0.01 16.05 27.03
CA PHE A 81 0.68 16.17 25.76
C PHE A 81 2.17 16.45 25.92
N ASN A 82 2.96 15.71 25.21
CA ASN A 82 4.36 15.98 24.97
C ASN A 82 4.59 16.18 23.48
N GLN A 83 5.74 16.71 23.10
CA GLN A 83 6.03 17.06 21.71
C GLN A 83 5.99 15.85 20.77
N SER A 84 6.53 14.70 21.20
CA SER A 84 6.49 13.46 20.40
C SER A 84 5.06 12.98 20.18
N ALA A 85 4.22 13.02 21.21
CA ALA A 85 2.81 12.66 21.10
C ALA A 85 2.06 13.59 20.13
N THR A 86 2.26 14.92 20.23
CA THR A 86 1.59 15.87 19.34
C THR A 86 2.06 15.74 17.88
N TYR A 87 3.34 15.43 17.62
CA TYR A 87 3.83 15.11 16.29
C TYR A 87 3.14 13.86 15.70
N ASN A 88 3.06 12.80 16.49
CA ASN A 88 2.44 11.56 16.07
C ASN A 88 0.92 11.73 15.82
N ILE A 89 0.21 12.43 16.71
CA ILE A 89 -1.22 12.72 16.56
C ILE A 89 -1.47 13.64 15.35
N GLU A 90 -0.63 14.65 15.10
CA GLU A 90 -0.69 15.49 13.90
C GLU A 90 -0.65 14.64 12.64
N THR A 91 0.33 13.74 12.55
CA THR A 91 0.48 12.81 11.42
C THR A 91 -0.76 11.94 11.24
N ASN A 92 -1.26 11.33 12.30
CA ASN A 92 -2.45 10.51 12.26
C ASN A 92 -3.69 11.32 11.82
N LEU A 93 -3.86 12.54 12.33
CA LEU A 93 -4.95 13.43 11.91
C LEU A 93 -4.89 13.75 10.42
N ILE A 94 -3.71 14.05 9.87
CA ILE A 94 -3.54 14.33 8.44
C ILE A 94 -3.96 13.12 7.62
N ASN A 95 -3.52 11.91 8.00
CA ASN A 95 -3.89 10.67 7.33
C ASN A 95 -5.40 10.41 7.39
N TYR A 96 -6.01 10.62 8.55
CA TYR A 96 -7.44 10.42 8.75
C TYR A 96 -8.28 11.44 7.97
N PHE A 97 -7.93 12.72 7.98
CA PHE A 97 -8.63 13.75 7.22
C PHE A 97 -8.50 13.54 5.71
N LEU A 98 -7.32 13.07 5.24
CA LEU A 98 -7.11 12.71 3.85
C LEU A 98 -8.06 11.57 3.42
N ALA A 99 -8.18 10.52 4.23
CA ALA A 99 -9.03 9.38 3.97
C ALA A 99 -10.53 9.65 4.19
N ASP A 100 -10.87 10.55 5.12
CA ASP A 100 -12.26 10.98 5.34
C ASP A 100 -12.80 11.81 4.17
N GLY A 101 -11.94 12.63 3.56
CA GLY A 101 -12.22 13.35 2.32
C GLY A 101 -13.21 14.51 2.45
N ILE A 102 -13.51 15.00 3.67
CA ILE A 102 -14.34 16.20 3.87
C ILE A 102 -13.62 17.45 3.42
N PHE A 103 -12.32 17.55 3.73
CA PHE A 103 -11.50 18.72 3.47
C PHE A 103 -10.46 18.46 2.39
N LYS A 104 -10.18 19.46 1.58
CA LYS A 104 -8.95 19.58 0.83
C LYS A 104 -7.86 20.06 1.78
N LEU A 105 -6.80 19.28 1.95
CA LEU A 105 -5.73 19.64 2.87
C LEU A 105 -4.78 20.66 2.25
N GLN A 106 -4.31 21.59 3.06
CA GLN A 106 -3.22 22.52 2.70
C GLN A 106 -1.85 22.03 3.19
N ASN A 107 -1.81 20.87 3.86
CA ASN A 107 -0.57 20.19 4.22
C ASN A 107 0.12 19.70 2.95
N LYS A 108 1.40 20.08 2.75
CA LYS A 108 2.19 19.70 1.58
C LYS A 108 3.04 18.47 1.85
N SER A 109 3.90 18.57 2.85
CA SER A 109 4.79 17.51 3.32
C SER A 109 4.87 17.56 4.84
N GLN A 110 5.31 16.47 5.43
CA GLN A 110 5.68 16.46 6.84
C GLN A 110 7.04 17.14 7.04
N VAL A 111 7.27 17.68 8.23
CA VAL A 111 8.61 18.06 8.66
C VAL A 111 9.46 16.79 8.70
N SER A 112 10.73 16.86 8.30
CA SER A 112 11.62 15.69 8.23
C SER A 112 11.64 14.85 9.51
N SER A 113 11.55 15.50 10.69
CA SER A 113 11.45 14.82 11.98
C SER A 113 10.18 13.98 12.18
N ASN A 114 9.13 14.17 11.39
CA ASN A 114 7.86 13.45 11.48
C ASN A 114 7.72 12.35 10.43
N GLN A 115 8.65 12.25 9.50
CA GLN A 115 8.58 11.29 8.39
C GLN A 115 9.05 9.89 8.82
N VAL A 116 9.83 9.80 9.90
CA VAL A 116 10.37 8.54 10.41
C VAL A 116 9.62 8.08 11.65
N ILE A 117 9.38 6.77 11.74
CA ILE A 117 8.79 6.14 12.91
C ILE A 117 9.78 6.26 14.08
N HIS A 118 9.33 6.87 15.18
CA HIS A 118 10.09 6.89 16.43
C HIS A 118 9.24 6.39 17.58
N ASN A 119 9.90 5.82 18.58
CA ASN A 119 9.26 5.35 19.79
C ASN A 119 9.37 6.42 20.88
N TYR A 120 8.32 6.56 21.68
CA TYR A 120 8.29 7.44 22.84
C TYR A 120 7.39 6.85 23.92
N TYR A 121 7.52 7.38 25.14
CA TYR A 121 6.77 6.89 26.30
C TYR A 121 5.25 6.97 26.09
N GLN A 122 4.55 5.87 26.35
CA GLN A 122 3.09 5.73 26.18
C GLN A 122 2.57 5.95 24.75
N LYS A 123 3.37 5.68 23.72
CA LYS A 123 2.97 5.82 22.31
C LYS A 123 1.65 5.10 22.00
N GLN A 124 1.47 3.88 22.50
CA GLN A 124 0.24 3.09 22.30
C GLN A 124 -0.98 3.79 22.91
N TYR A 125 -0.89 4.29 24.14
CA TYR A 125 -1.95 5.05 24.80
C TYR A 125 -2.40 6.27 23.97
N TYR A 126 -1.44 7.03 23.42
CA TYR A 126 -1.78 8.18 22.57
C TYR A 126 -2.41 7.78 21.24
N ASN A 127 -1.97 6.68 20.64
CA ASN A 127 -2.51 6.22 19.36
C ASN A 127 -3.89 5.59 19.48
N GLU A 128 -4.14 4.79 20.50
CA GLU A 128 -5.36 4.01 20.64
C GLU A 128 -6.43 4.76 21.43
N GLU A 129 -6.08 5.28 22.62
CA GLU A 129 -7.08 5.88 23.50
C GLU A 129 -7.28 7.38 23.26
N VAL A 130 -6.20 8.15 23.28
CA VAL A 130 -6.29 9.62 23.14
C VAL A 130 -6.75 9.99 21.73
N PHE A 131 -6.16 9.37 20.72
CA PHE A 131 -6.50 9.65 19.32
C PHE A 131 -7.93 9.26 18.99
N GLN A 132 -8.40 8.10 19.46
CA GLN A 132 -9.78 7.66 19.22
C GLN A 132 -10.79 8.65 19.80
N LYS A 133 -10.61 9.07 21.06
CA LYS A 133 -11.50 10.08 21.68
C LYS A 133 -11.43 11.44 20.95
N LEU A 134 -10.26 11.82 20.48
CA LEU A 134 -10.07 13.04 19.70
C LEU A 134 -10.86 12.96 18.39
N TRP A 135 -10.72 11.85 17.65
CA TRP A 135 -11.42 11.66 16.38
C TRP A 135 -12.94 11.65 16.56
N ASP A 136 -13.45 10.96 17.57
CA ASP A 136 -14.89 10.96 17.89
C ASP A 136 -15.43 12.34 18.23
N LYS A 137 -14.68 13.15 18.98
CA LYS A 137 -15.04 14.56 19.24
C LYS A 137 -15.06 15.40 17.97
N LEU A 138 -14.13 15.18 17.02
CA LEU A 138 -14.14 15.86 15.72
C LEU A 138 -15.38 15.45 14.89
N ARG A 139 -15.78 14.18 14.95
CA ARG A 139 -17.02 13.70 14.31
C ARG A 139 -18.26 14.36 14.92
N GLN A 140 -18.36 14.44 16.25
CA GLN A 140 -19.46 15.12 16.95
C GLN A 140 -19.55 16.61 16.58
N LYS A 141 -18.41 17.27 16.33
CA LYS A 141 -18.36 18.66 15.84
C LYS A 141 -18.67 18.80 14.33
N GLY A 142 -18.87 17.69 13.61
CA GLY A 142 -19.11 17.67 12.17
C GLY A 142 -17.88 18.00 11.32
N LEU A 143 -16.69 17.94 11.89
CA LEU A 143 -15.41 18.12 11.19
C LEU A 143 -14.86 16.82 10.61
N ALA A 144 -15.39 15.68 11.02
CA ALA A 144 -15.11 14.37 10.45
C ALA A 144 -16.42 13.60 10.24
N ARG A 145 -16.43 12.62 9.32
CA ARG A 145 -17.63 11.85 8.94
C ARG A 145 -17.55 10.40 9.39
N ASN A 146 -16.51 9.72 8.96
CA ASN A 146 -16.38 8.28 9.13
C ASN A 146 -15.78 7.92 10.50
N SER A 147 -16.12 6.72 11.02
CA SER A 147 -15.48 6.18 12.23
C SER A 147 -14.01 5.80 11.95
N SER A 148 -13.24 5.63 13.01
CA SER A 148 -11.83 5.22 12.93
C SER A 148 -11.65 3.93 12.14
N ASP A 149 -12.46 2.92 12.43
CA ASP A 149 -12.39 1.61 11.77
C ASP A 149 -12.64 1.73 10.26
N VAL A 150 -13.63 2.53 9.86
CA VAL A 150 -13.90 2.78 8.43
C VAL A 150 -12.73 3.51 7.77
N ILE A 151 -12.11 4.48 8.45
CA ILE A 151 -10.97 5.22 7.90
C ILE A 151 -9.77 4.31 7.69
N GLN A 152 -9.38 3.53 8.70
CA GLN A 152 -8.21 2.64 8.64
C GLN A 152 -8.31 1.59 7.54
N ASN A 153 -9.51 1.18 7.19
CA ASN A 153 -9.75 0.20 6.13
C ASN A 153 -9.67 0.79 4.72
N LYS A 154 -9.78 2.11 4.56
CA LYS A 154 -9.73 2.74 3.24
C LYS A 154 -8.33 2.68 2.62
N ASP A 155 -8.27 2.37 1.32
CA ASP A 155 -7.01 2.36 0.57
C ASP A 155 -6.33 3.73 0.54
N VAL A 156 -7.11 4.82 0.55
CA VAL A 156 -6.58 6.19 0.66
C VAL A 156 -5.82 6.38 1.97
N TYR A 157 -6.26 5.76 3.07
CA TYR A 157 -5.52 5.77 4.33
C TYR A 157 -4.23 4.96 4.20
N LYS A 158 -4.34 3.71 3.73
CA LYS A 158 -3.20 2.77 3.61
C LYS A 158 -2.09 3.30 2.70
N LEU A 159 -2.44 4.00 1.62
CA LEU A 159 -1.51 4.60 0.67
C LEU A 159 -1.23 6.09 0.93
N SER A 160 -1.62 6.62 2.08
CA SER A 160 -1.40 8.03 2.39
C SER A 160 0.10 8.39 2.34
N PRO A 161 0.47 9.49 1.65
CA PRO A 161 1.85 9.94 1.57
C PRO A 161 2.41 10.49 2.89
N PHE A 162 1.55 10.61 3.91
CA PHE A 162 1.90 11.12 5.24
C PHE A 162 2.11 10.01 6.27
N HIS A 163 2.10 8.73 5.88
CA HIS A 163 2.54 7.68 6.78
C HIS A 163 4.00 7.87 7.18
N GLN A 164 4.28 7.60 8.45
CA GLN A 164 5.66 7.54 8.90
C GLN A 164 6.35 6.33 8.26
N LEU A 165 7.53 6.56 7.75
CA LEU A 165 8.38 5.55 7.11
C LEU A 165 9.34 4.96 8.13
N SER A 166 9.80 3.73 7.93
CA SER A 166 10.97 3.23 8.64
C SER A 166 12.24 3.97 8.20
N ASP A 167 13.31 3.84 8.96
CA ASP A 167 14.61 4.43 8.60
C ASP A 167 15.07 3.95 7.22
N SER A 168 14.89 2.67 6.92
CA SER A 168 15.21 2.06 5.64
C SER A 168 14.36 2.64 4.51
N GLN A 169 13.04 2.72 4.68
CA GLN A 169 12.11 3.30 3.71
C GLN A 169 12.40 4.78 3.46
N TYR A 170 12.65 5.54 4.53
CA TYR A 170 13.00 6.96 4.44
C TYR A 170 14.33 7.14 3.71
N GLY A 171 15.34 6.32 4.03
CA GLY A 171 16.64 6.32 3.35
C GLY A 171 16.51 6.08 1.85
N VAL A 172 15.70 5.09 1.42
CA VAL A 172 15.42 4.83 0.00
C VAL A 172 14.76 6.03 -0.66
N LYS A 173 13.76 6.65 -0.04
CA LYS A 173 13.08 7.84 -0.57
C LYS A 173 14.04 8.99 -0.80
N GLU A 174 14.88 9.34 0.19
CA GLU A 174 15.87 10.42 0.08
C GLU A 174 16.93 10.13 -0.99
N GLN A 175 17.40 8.87 -1.08
CA GLN A 175 18.35 8.48 -2.13
C GLN A 175 17.77 8.68 -3.53
N ILE A 176 16.46 8.36 -3.73
CA ILE A 176 15.80 8.58 -5.02
C ILE A 176 15.68 10.09 -5.33
N ILE A 177 15.29 10.90 -4.34
CA ILE A 177 15.20 12.35 -4.52
C ILE A 177 16.58 12.94 -4.89
N ASP A 178 17.63 12.54 -4.20
CA ASP A 178 18.99 12.97 -4.48
C ASP A 178 19.51 12.47 -5.83
N TYR A 179 19.14 11.25 -6.23
CA TYR A 179 19.41 10.73 -7.56
C TYR A 179 18.77 11.62 -8.65
N CYS A 180 17.51 11.98 -8.47
CA CYS A 180 16.81 12.87 -9.39
C CYS A 180 17.50 14.26 -9.46
N ARG A 181 17.87 14.85 -8.31
CA ARG A 181 18.58 16.14 -8.25
C ARG A 181 19.91 16.12 -8.98
N ARG A 182 20.72 15.07 -8.74
CA ARG A 182 22.06 14.92 -9.34
C ARG A 182 22.01 14.70 -10.84
N ASN A 183 20.99 14.01 -11.33
CA ASN A 183 20.95 13.54 -12.71
C ASN A 183 20.17 14.45 -13.65
N LEU A 184 19.02 15.01 -13.26
CA LEU A 184 18.17 15.80 -14.16
C LEU A 184 18.90 16.95 -14.86
N LYS A 185 19.81 17.64 -14.16
CA LYS A 185 20.58 18.76 -14.73
C LYS A 185 21.68 18.31 -15.71
N LYS A 186 22.12 17.06 -15.63
CA LYS A 186 23.25 16.53 -16.41
C LYS A 186 22.80 15.79 -17.66
N LEU A 187 21.54 15.33 -17.69
CA LEU A 187 20.99 14.55 -18.79
C LEU A 187 20.88 15.38 -20.07
N LYS A 188 21.47 14.88 -21.14
CA LYS A 188 21.34 15.43 -22.49
C LYS A 188 20.00 14.95 -23.11
N GLU A 189 19.62 15.58 -24.19
CA GLU A 189 18.45 15.17 -24.95
C GLU A 189 18.64 13.75 -25.51
N GLY A 190 17.66 12.88 -25.27
CA GLY A 190 17.71 11.47 -25.68
C GLY A 190 18.39 10.53 -24.67
N GLU A 191 19.01 11.04 -23.59
CA GLU A 191 19.52 10.21 -22.51
C GLU A 191 18.40 9.88 -21.51
N HIS A 192 18.42 8.64 -21.02
CA HIS A 192 17.44 8.10 -20.07
C HIS A 192 18.16 7.41 -18.93
N LYS A 193 17.66 7.60 -17.72
CA LYS A 193 18.18 6.93 -16.52
C LYS A 193 17.07 6.19 -15.78
N VAL A 194 17.44 5.12 -15.09
CA VAL A 194 16.52 4.27 -14.36
C VAL A 194 16.97 4.12 -12.91
N PHE A 195 16.01 4.19 -12.00
CA PHE A 195 16.21 3.83 -10.61
C PHE A 195 15.26 2.68 -10.28
N LEU A 196 15.81 1.49 -10.03
CA LEU A 196 15.06 0.27 -9.78
C LEU A 196 15.00 -0.01 -8.27
N VAL A 197 13.79 -0.07 -7.73
CA VAL A 197 13.54 -0.50 -6.35
C VAL A 197 12.95 -1.90 -6.38
N LYS A 198 13.74 -2.87 -5.97
CA LYS A 198 13.28 -4.26 -5.78
C LYS A 198 12.82 -4.47 -4.33
N GLY A 199 11.75 -5.23 -4.12
CA GLY A 199 11.29 -5.59 -2.77
C GLY A 199 10.12 -6.55 -2.84
N GLU A 200 9.97 -7.40 -1.84
CA GLU A 200 8.90 -8.38 -1.75
C GLU A 200 7.57 -7.76 -1.29
N ALA A 201 6.49 -8.56 -1.36
CA ALA A 201 5.18 -8.17 -0.85
C ALA A 201 5.25 -7.76 0.63
N GLY A 202 4.64 -6.61 0.98
CA GLY A 202 4.59 -6.15 2.36
C GLY A 202 5.76 -5.28 2.83
N THR A 203 6.75 -5.01 1.98
CA THR A 203 7.87 -4.11 2.35
C THR A 203 7.51 -2.62 2.29
N GLY A 204 6.24 -2.28 2.04
CA GLY A 204 5.75 -0.90 2.03
C GLY A 204 6.15 -0.11 0.78
N LYS A 205 6.51 -0.76 -0.32
CA LYS A 205 6.90 -0.13 -1.60
C LYS A 205 5.94 0.98 -2.04
N SER A 206 4.64 0.71 -2.05
CA SER A 206 3.63 1.67 -2.51
C SER A 206 3.46 2.86 -1.55
N VAL A 207 3.71 2.68 -0.25
CA VAL A 207 3.72 3.77 0.73
C VAL A 207 4.92 4.69 0.50
N VAL A 208 6.11 4.11 0.30
CA VAL A 208 7.32 4.86 -0.07
C VAL A 208 7.09 5.62 -1.37
N LEU A 209 6.53 4.96 -2.39
CA LEU A 209 6.25 5.57 -3.68
C LEU A 209 5.24 6.72 -3.59
N SER A 210 4.20 6.55 -2.78
CA SER A 210 3.19 7.58 -2.52
C SER A 210 3.81 8.82 -1.87
N SER A 211 4.63 8.61 -0.83
CA SER A 211 5.37 9.68 -0.16
C SER A 211 6.35 10.38 -1.11
N LEU A 212 7.12 9.62 -1.87
CA LEU A 212 8.06 10.12 -2.88
C LEU A 212 7.36 10.95 -3.96
N TYR A 213 6.25 10.44 -4.52
CA TYR A 213 5.51 11.16 -5.55
C TYR A 213 4.93 12.48 -5.04
N ASN A 214 4.38 12.48 -3.82
CA ASN A 214 3.91 13.70 -3.18
C ASN A 214 5.04 14.73 -2.99
N ASP A 215 6.21 14.28 -2.51
CA ASP A 215 7.36 15.16 -2.29
C ASP A 215 7.89 15.71 -3.62
N LEU A 216 8.01 14.91 -4.68
CA LEU A 216 8.39 15.38 -6.01
C LEU A 216 7.38 16.39 -6.59
N CYS A 217 6.08 16.19 -6.37
CA CYS A 217 5.06 17.17 -6.76
C CYS A 217 5.19 18.48 -5.99
N ASN A 218 5.52 18.42 -4.71
CA ASN A 218 5.74 19.60 -3.88
C ASN A 218 7.00 20.36 -4.29
N LEU A 219 8.12 19.67 -4.47
CA LEU A 219 9.39 20.24 -4.92
C LEU A 219 9.26 20.88 -6.32
N SER A 220 8.50 20.26 -7.22
CA SER A 220 8.26 20.85 -8.55
C SER A 220 7.42 22.12 -8.52
N SER A 221 6.62 22.30 -7.50
CA SER A 221 5.68 23.43 -7.34
C SER A 221 6.21 24.53 -6.42
N ASP A 222 7.28 24.29 -5.69
CA ASP A 222 7.83 25.28 -4.76
C ASP A 222 8.54 26.41 -5.51
N LYS A 223 8.30 27.64 -5.02
CA LYS A 223 8.84 28.86 -5.62
C LYS A 223 10.04 29.41 -4.86
N ASP A 224 10.42 28.77 -3.76
CA ASP A 224 11.56 29.20 -2.96
C ASP A 224 12.88 29.02 -3.71
N GLU A 225 13.79 29.97 -3.57
CA GLU A 225 15.03 30.02 -4.38
C GLU A 225 15.91 28.78 -4.19
N GLY A 226 15.92 28.18 -3.02
CA GLY A 226 16.64 26.93 -2.76
C GLY A 226 16.21 25.75 -3.63
N ASP A 227 14.94 25.66 -3.99
CA ASP A 227 14.43 24.58 -4.84
C ASP A 227 14.69 24.80 -6.34
N LYS A 228 14.89 26.04 -6.79
CA LYS A 228 15.30 26.30 -8.18
C LYS A 228 16.71 25.76 -8.45
N GLU A 229 17.58 25.81 -7.46
CA GLU A 229 18.95 25.28 -7.58
C GLU A 229 18.97 23.74 -7.55
N SER A 230 17.97 23.08 -6.93
CA SER A 230 17.88 21.61 -6.85
C SER A 230 17.66 20.92 -8.20
N GLY A 231 17.15 21.65 -9.22
CA GLY A 231 16.82 21.10 -10.54
C GLY A 231 15.46 20.40 -10.60
N LEU A 232 14.70 20.33 -9.49
CA LEU A 232 13.38 19.72 -9.43
C LEU A 232 12.24 20.71 -9.63
N TYR A 233 12.51 22.01 -9.60
CA TYR A 233 11.50 23.04 -9.83
C TYR A 233 10.98 22.99 -11.27
N LYS A 234 9.64 23.03 -11.42
CA LYS A 234 8.91 22.94 -12.71
C LYS A 234 9.06 21.60 -13.45
N THR A 235 9.54 20.55 -12.81
CA THR A 235 9.58 19.24 -13.44
C THR A 235 8.17 18.69 -13.71
N VAL A 236 8.04 17.94 -14.80
CA VAL A 236 6.84 17.20 -15.16
C VAL A 236 6.94 15.80 -14.57
N ASN A 237 6.27 15.58 -13.44
CA ASN A 237 6.30 14.32 -12.71
C ASN A 237 5.01 13.53 -12.95
N ARG A 238 5.11 12.24 -13.28
CA ARG A 238 3.95 11.36 -13.52
C ARG A 238 4.05 10.08 -12.72
N LEU A 239 2.88 9.57 -12.31
CA LEU A 239 2.73 8.28 -11.66
C LEU A 239 1.94 7.34 -12.56
N LEU A 240 2.55 6.21 -12.91
CA LEU A 240 1.96 5.20 -13.76
C LEU A 240 1.61 3.96 -12.92
N VAL A 241 0.36 3.52 -13.02
CA VAL A 241 -0.17 2.40 -12.24
C VAL A 241 -0.98 1.49 -13.16
N ASN A 242 -0.58 0.23 -13.27
CA ASN A 242 -1.30 -0.74 -14.12
C ASN A 242 -2.39 -1.53 -13.37
N HIS A 243 -2.70 -1.18 -12.12
CA HIS A 243 -3.80 -1.74 -11.35
C HIS A 243 -4.94 -0.73 -11.22
N SER A 244 -6.15 -1.09 -11.65
CA SER A 244 -7.27 -0.13 -11.77
C SER A 244 -7.73 0.44 -10.43
N GLU A 245 -7.78 -0.36 -9.36
CA GLU A 245 -8.23 0.10 -8.05
C GLU A 245 -7.16 0.98 -7.38
N VAL A 246 -5.89 0.60 -7.43
CA VAL A 246 -4.78 1.41 -6.92
C VAL A 246 -4.69 2.74 -7.66
N LEU A 247 -4.90 2.73 -8.99
CA LEU A 247 -4.98 3.96 -9.80
C LEU A 247 -6.10 4.89 -9.32
N LYS A 248 -7.30 4.35 -9.05
CA LYS A 248 -8.44 5.13 -8.52
C LYS A 248 -8.11 5.73 -7.15
N THR A 249 -7.41 4.99 -6.31
CA THR A 249 -6.97 5.44 -4.97
C THR A 249 -6.04 6.64 -5.08
N TYR A 250 -4.98 6.58 -5.90
CA TYR A 250 -4.08 7.72 -6.14
C TYR A 250 -4.82 8.92 -6.76
N GLN A 251 -5.72 8.68 -7.72
CA GLN A 251 -6.55 9.74 -8.30
C GLN A 251 -7.52 10.37 -7.30
N THR A 252 -7.98 9.61 -6.32
CA THR A 252 -8.82 10.12 -5.23
C THR A 252 -7.99 10.98 -4.28
N MET A 253 -6.82 10.52 -3.86
CA MET A 253 -5.89 11.31 -3.03
C MET A 253 -5.52 12.65 -3.69
N SER A 254 -5.31 12.66 -5.01
CA SER A 254 -4.96 13.88 -5.74
C SER A 254 -6.00 15.00 -5.64
N LYS A 255 -7.27 14.68 -5.33
CA LYS A 255 -8.32 15.69 -5.11
C LYS A 255 -8.14 16.43 -3.79
N SER A 256 -7.55 15.77 -2.80
CA SER A 256 -7.39 16.28 -1.43
C SER A 256 -5.99 16.86 -1.18
N LEU A 257 -5.03 16.66 -2.08
CA LEU A 257 -3.65 17.15 -1.94
C LEU A 257 -3.38 18.36 -2.84
N PRO A 258 -2.56 19.35 -2.39
CA PRO A 258 -2.45 20.63 -3.09
C PRO A 258 -1.74 20.56 -4.43
N ASN A 259 -0.71 19.74 -4.57
CA ASN A 259 0.19 19.73 -5.74
C ASN A 259 0.10 18.45 -6.59
N MET A 260 -0.56 17.42 -6.12
CA MET A 260 -0.88 16.24 -6.93
C MET A 260 -2.00 16.55 -7.93
N LYS A 261 -1.83 16.16 -9.19
CA LYS A 261 -2.83 16.40 -10.24
C LYS A 261 -3.34 15.08 -10.81
N LYS A 262 -4.64 14.88 -10.82
CA LYS A 262 -5.27 13.66 -11.36
C LYS A 262 -4.80 13.31 -12.77
N LYS A 263 -4.57 14.31 -13.63
CA LYS A 263 -4.14 14.12 -15.03
C LYS A 263 -2.74 13.53 -15.17
N ASP A 264 -1.89 13.64 -14.14
CA ASP A 264 -0.52 13.15 -14.13
C ASP A 264 -0.41 11.73 -13.49
N ILE A 265 -1.57 11.14 -13.12
CA ILE A 265 -1.72 9.80 -12.55
C ILE A 265 -2.56 8.95 -13.51
N MET A 266 -1.93 8.02 -14.23
CA MET A 266 -2.56 7.31 -15.34
C MET A 266 -2.05 5.89 -15.55
N LYS A 267 -2.70 5.15 -16.45
CA LYS A 267 -2.22 3.83 -16.89
C LYS A 267 -1.01 3.94 -17.80
N PRO A 268 -0.08 2.98 -17.79
CA PRO A 268 1.08 2.91 -18.68
C PRO A 268 0.75 3.07 -20.17
N THR A 269 -0.19 2.27 -20.68
CA THR A 269 -0.63 2.38 -22.09
C THR A 269 -1.19 3.76 -22.43
N SER A 270 -1.94 4.37 -21.50
CA SER A 270 -2.50 5.71 -21.70
C SER A 270 -1.41 6.78 -21.77
N PHE A 271 -0.36 6.65 -20.93
CA PHE A 271 0.81 7.52 -20.97
C PHE A 271 1.53 7.44 -22.32
N ILE A 272 1.90 6.23 -22.74
CA ILE A 272 2.61 5.98 -24.01
C ILE A 272 1.84 6.59 -25.17
N ASN A 273 0.56 6.20 -25.32
CA ASN A 273 -0.29 6.67 -26.42
C ASN A 273 -0.54 8.19 -26.38
N SER A 274 -0.57 8.80 -25.20
CA SER A 274 -0.78 10.26 -25.07
C SER A 274 0.46 11.06 -25.45
N VAL A 275 1.66 10.55 -25.15
CA VAL A 275 2.92 11.17 -25.59
C VAL A 275 3.07 11.01 -27.11
N ASP A 276 2.81 9.82 -27.67
CA ASP A 276 2.95 9.56 -29.11
C ASP A 276 1.96 10.38 -29.96
N LYS A 277 0.80 10.67 -29.43
CA LYS A 277 -0.21 11.54 -30.05
C LYS A 277 -0.02 13.03 -29.72
N GLU A 278 1.11 13.39 -29.12
CA GLU A 278 1.46 14.76 -28.70
C GLU A 278 0.40 15.47 -27.83
N LYS A 279 -0.47 14.68 -27.16
CA LYS A 279 -1.47 15.21 -26.22
C LYS A 279 -0.86 15.68 -24.92
N ILE A 280 0.25 15.08 -24.52
CA ILE A 280 1.06 15.44 -23.36
C ILE A 280 2.55 15.41 -23.72
N THR A 281 3.35 16.19 -23.02
CA THR A 281 4.83 16.19 -23.16
C THR A 281 5.43 14.92 -22.54
N LYS A 282 6.67 14.58 -22.92
CA LYS A 282 7.50 13.63 -22.18
C LYS A 282 7.61 14.02 -20.71
N SER A 283 7.95 13.07 -19.84
CA SER A 283 8.14 13.33 -18.41
C SER A 283 9.57 13.67 -18.09
N ASP A 284 9.77 14.52 -17.08
CA ASP A 284 11.10 14.65 -16.45
C ASP A 284 11.33 13.47 -15.50
N ILE A 285 10.35 13.14 -14.65
CA ILE A 285 10.39 11.99 -13.75
C ILE A 285 9.10 11.18 -13.90
N THR A 286 9.24 9.89 -14.15
CA THR A 286 8.12 8.94 -14.18
C THR A 286 8.30 7.89 -13.09
N LEU A 287 7.30 7.74 -12.24
CA LEU A 287 7.22 6.68 -11.24
C LEU A 287 6.31 5.57 -11.78
N VAL A 288 6.76 4.33 -11.67
CA VAL A 288 6.01 3.15 -12.09
C VAL A 288 5.77 2.26 -10.89
N ASP A 289 4.49 2.18 -10.47
CA ASP A 289 4.06 1.27 -9.40
C ASP A 289 3.69 -0.09 -10.00
N GLU A 290 3.95 -1.17 -9.24
CA GLU A 290 3.63 -2.54 -9.63
C GLU A 290 4.16 -2.90 -11.03
N ALA A 291 5.45 -2.64 -11.29
CA ALA A 291 6.03 -2.82 -12.61
C ALA A 291 5.97 -4.27 -13.13
N HIS A 292 5.82 -5.27 -12.24
CA HIS A 292 5.58 -6.66 -12.59
C HIS A 292 4.23 -6.89 -13.31
N LEU A 293 3.34 -5.89 -13.33
CA LEU A 293 2.08 -5.91 -14.09
C LEU A 293 2.22 -5.30 -15.50
N LEU A 294 3.38 -4.76 -15.85
CA LEU A 294 3.61 -4.18 -17.17
C LEU A 294 3.64 -5.28 -18.24
N LEU A 295 3.20 -4.91 -19.44
CA LEU A 295 3.18 -5.83 -20.57
C LEU A 295 4.60 -6.02 -21.13
N THR A 296 4.96 -7.27 -21.34
CA THR A 296 6.22 -7.70 -21.99
C THR A 296 6.00 -8.10 -23.46
N SER A 297 4.79 -7.90 -23.99
CA SER A 297 4.41 -8.17 -25.36
C SER A 297 3.28 -7.26 -25.83
N ARG A 298 3.03 -7.23 -27.13
CA ARG A 298 1.92 -6.48 -27.74
C ARG A 298 0.57 -6.90 -27.21
N ASP A 299 -0.28 -5.93 -26.93
CA ASP A 299 -1.68 -6.12 -26.59
C ASP A 299 -2.54 -5.11 -27.37
N ALA A 300 -2.70 -5.37 -28.65
CA ALA A 300 -3.43 -4.51 -29.57
C ALA A 300 -4.90 -4.30 -29.13
N TYR A 301 -5.51 -5.30 -28.50
CA TYR A 301 -6.87 -5.20 -27.96
C TYR A 301 -6.99 -4.09 -26.91
N ASN A 302 -5.97 -3.95 -26.04
CA ASN A 302 -5.90 -2.89 -25.03
C ASN A 302 -5.12 -1.65 -25.52
N GLY A 303 -4.83 -1.57 -26.82
CA GLY A 303 -4.20 -0.40 -27.45
C GLY A 303 -2.70 -0.27 -27.20
N PHE A 304 -2.02 -1.34 -26.82
CA PHE A 304 -0.56 -1.37 -26.70
C PHE A 304 0.05 -2.05 -27.93
N HIS A 305 0.84 -1.31 -28.72
CA HIS A 305 1.35 -1.76 -30.01
C HIS A 305 2.86 -2.04 -30.04
N TYR A 306 3.55 -1.90 -28.91
CA TYR A 306 4.98 -2.11 -28.77
C TYR A 306 5.29 -3.44 -28.07
N GLU A 307 6.56 -3.83 -28.03
CA GLU A 307 6.98 -5.13 -27.51
C GLU A 307 7.16 -5.12 -25.97
N ASN A 308 7.63 -4.02 -25.40
CA ASN A 308 7.84 -3.93 -23.96
C ASN A 308 7.38 -2.58 -23.41
N GLN A 309 6.49 -2.63 -22.44
CA GLN A 309 5.85 -1.43 -21.88
C GLN A 309 6.82 -0.60 -21.04
N LEU A 310 7.76 -1.24 -20.31
CA LEU A 310 8.74 -0.55 -19.50
C LEU A 310 9.75 0.22 -20.37
N GLU A 311 10.26 -0.40 -21.43
CA GLU A 311 11.17 0.28 -22.36
C GLU A 311 10.49 1.51 -22.99
N GLU A 312 9.23 1.40 -23.36
CA GLU A 312 8.50 2.52 -23.96
C GLU A 312 8.22 3.66 -22.96
N ILE A 313 8.07 3.33 -21.65
CA ILE A 313 7.98 4.34 -20.60
C ILE A 313 9.34 5.05 -20.43
N ILE A 314 10.44 4.28 -20.40
CA ILE A 314 11.81 4.84 -20.23
C ILE A 314 12.12 5.81 -21.38
N LYS A 315 11.87 5.46 -22.63
CA LYS A 315 12.09 6.32 -23.82
C LYS A 315 11.30 7.64 -23.79
N ARG A 316 10.22 7.69 -23.00
CA ARG A 316 9.35 8.89 -22.87
C ARG A 316 9.56 9.65 -21.56
N SER A 317 10.61 9.30 -20.81
CA SER A 317 10.95 9.87 -19.51
C SER A 317 12.43 10.17 -19.43
N LYS A 318 12.86 11.25 -18.78
CA LYS A 318 14.29 11.49 -18.50
C LYS A 318 14.79 10.53 -17.41
N ILE A 319 14.05 10.46 -16.29
CA ILE A 319 14.31 9.52 -15.20
C ILE A 319 13.07 8.67 -14.98
N THR A 320 13.25 7.36 -14.92
CA THR A 320 12.19 6.40 -14.58
C THR A 320 12.52 5.71 -13.26
N ILE A 321 11.62 5.81 -12.29
CA ILE A 321 11.69 5.12 -11.00
C ILE A 321 10.75 3.93 -11.09
N VAL A 322 11.29 2.73 -10.93
CA VAL A 322 10.57 1.47 -11.15
C VAL A 322 10.46 0.72 -9.83
N ILE A 323 9.23 0.46 -9.40
CA ILE A 323 8.95 -0.41 -8.25
C ILE A 323 8.63 -1.82 -8.77
N PHE A 324 9.43 -2.79 -8.40
CA PHE A 324 9.34 -4.14 -8.93
C PHE A 324 9.36 -5.20 -7.83
N ASP A 325 8.47 -6.18 -7.95
CA ASP A 325 8.41 -7.36 -7.09
C ASP A 325 8.46 -8.62 -7.96
N PRO A 326 9.58 -9.35 -7.99
CA PRO A 326 9.69 -10.55 -8.82
C PRO A 326 8.73 -11.66 -8.38
N LYS A 327 8.41 -11.75 -7.09
CA LYS A 327 7.52 -12.80 -6.52
C LYS A 327 6.02 -12.48 -6.68
N GLN A 328 5.65 -11.43 -7.41
CA GLN A 328 4.25 -11.06 -7.70
C GLN A 328 3.89 -11.20 -9.19
N VAL A 329 4.70 -11.88 -9.97
CA VAL A 329 4.36 -12.21 -11.37
C VAL A 329 3.35 -13.35 -11.39
N LEU A 330 2.14 -13.09 -11.96
CA LEU A 330 1.00 -14.01 -11.92
C LEU A 330 0.52 -14.47 -13.30
N LYS A 331 1.15 -14.03 -14.38
CA LYS A 331 0.70 -14.33 -15.76
C LYS A 331 1.89 -14.42 -16.72
N LEU A 332 1.87 -15.42 -17.58
CA LEU A 332 2.88 -15.53 -18.64
C LEU A 332 2.86 -14.37 -19.63
N LYS A 333 1.70 -13.75 -19.86
CA LYS A 333 1.54 -12.57 -20.73
C LYS A 333 2.26 -11.31 -20.26
N SER A 334 2.50 -11.21 -18.96
CA SER A 334 3.30 -10.17 -18.30
C SER A 334 4.39 -10.83 -17.45
N TYR A 335 5.02 -11.85 -18.00
CA TYR A 335 6.07 -12.55 -17.28
C TYR A 335 7.35 -11.74 -17.29
N TRP A 336 7.84 -11.46 -16.10
CA TRP A 336 9.08 -10.76 -15.84
C TRP A 336 10.04 -11.70 -15.14
N ASP A 337 10.97 -12.29 -15.88
CA ASP A 337 12.11 -12.96 -15.28
C ASP A 337 13.27 -11.98 -15.02
N GLU A 338 14.21 -12.40 -14.22
CA GLU A 338 15.40 -11.59 -13.93
C GLU A 338 16.19 -11.28 -15.20
N GLN A 339 16.27 -12.21 -16.16
CA GLN A 339 17.00 -12.02 -17.41
C GLN A 339 16.36 -10.92 -18.27
N THR A 340 15.03 -10.88 -18.39
CA THR A 340 14.32 -9.84 -19.11
C THR A 340 14.52 -8.48 -18.45
N MET A 341 14.40 -8.42 -17.12
CA MET A 341 14.64 -7.18 -16.38
C MET A 341 16.07 -6.70 -16.56
N ASP A 342 17.06 -7.56 -16.37
CA ASP A 342 18.48 -7.23 -16.49
C ASP A 342 18.85 -6.83 -17.93
N SER A 343 18.27 -7.50 -18.94
CA SER A 343 18.43 -7.13 -20.35
C SER A 343 17.94 -5.72 -20.66
N ILE A 344 16.84 -5.29 -20.04
CA ILE A 344 16.34 -3.93 -20.21
C ILE A 344 17.22 -2.96 -19.43
N MET A 345 17.50 -3.26 -18.16
CA MET A 345 18.28 -2.37 -17.28
C MET A 345 19.69 -2.13 -17.80
N SER A 346 20.33 -3.14 -18.43
CA SER A 346 21.68 -3.03 -19.02
C SER A 346 21.78 -2.03 -20.20
N LYS A 347 20.64 -1.67 -20.82
CA LYS A 347 20.59 -0.66 -21.90
C LYS A 347 20.65 0.77 -21.38
N TYR A 348 20.44 0.98 -20.08
CA TYR A 348 20.32 2.28 -19.45
C TYR A 348 21.27 2.43 -18.26
N ASP A 349 21.62 3.66 -17.91
CA ASP A 349 22.31 3.93 -16.64
C ASP A 349 21.31 3.71 -15.48
N THR A 350 21.49 2.59 -14.78
CA THR A 350 20.57 2.07 -13.79
C THR A 350 21.21 2.00 -12.41
N GLU A 351 20.53 2.55 -11.40
CA GLU A 351 20.83 2.35 -9.98
C GLU A 351 19.76 1.45 -9.37
N THR A 352 20.15 0.44 -8.57
CA THR A 352 19.22 -0.53 -7.99
C THR A 352 19.32 -0.53 -6.46
N LEU A 353 18.17 -0.52 -5.78
CA LEU A 353 18.06 -0.69 -4.34
C LEU A 353 17.08 -1.80 -3.97
N TYR A 354 17.27 -2.35 -2.78
CA TYR A 354 16.45 -3.43 -2.23
C TYR A 354 15.76 -2.99 -0.94
N LEU A 355 14.42 -3.12 -0.88
CA LEU A 355 13.63 -3.03 0.35
C LEU A 355 13.45 -4.44 0.91
N LYS A 356 13.98 -4.69 2.11
CA LYS A 356 14.00 -6.03 2.73
C LYS A 356 13.04 -6.19 3.90
N GLU A 357 12.73 -5.10 4.62
CA GLU A 357 11.90 -5.16 5.83
C GLU A 357 10.42 -5.44 5.48
N GLN A 358 9.80 -6.38 6.18
CA GLN A 358 8.39 -6.71 6.04
C GLN A 358 7.55 -5.93 7.07
N PHE A 359 6.55 -5.17 6.61
CA PHE A 359 5.70 -4.31 7.44
C PHE A 359 4.23 -4.69 7.46
N ARG A 360 3.81 -5.61 6.58
CA ARG A 360 2.39 -6.01 6.48
C ARG A 360 2.01 -6.97 7.59
N MET A 361 2.80 -8.03 7.75
CA MET A 361 2.54 -9.09 8.71
C MET A 361 3.10 -8.70 10.08
N ASN A 362 2.30 -8.77 11.14
CA ASN A 362 2.78 -8.65 12.52
C ASN A 362 3.42 -9.97 13.01
N ALA A 363 3.99 -10.73 12.07
CA ALA A 363 4.57 -12.05 12.25
C ALA A 363 6.06 -11.96 12.64
N SER A 364 6.57 -13.01 13.28
CA SER A 364 8.02 -13.15 13.49
C SER A 364 8.74 -13.49 12.18
N ASP A 365 10.06 -13.25 12.16
CA ASP A 365 10.92 -13.62 11.02
C ASP A 365 10.83 -15.10 10.69
N GLU A 366 10.66 -15.99 11.69
CA GLU A 366 10.50 -17.44 11.51
C GLU A 366 9.22 -17.79 10.72
N ILE A 367 8.12 -17.06 10.94
CA ILE A 367 6.87 -17.29 10.18
C ILE A 367 7.06 -16.83 8.73
N ILE A 368 7.71 -15.69 8.53
CA ILE A 368 7.99 -15.16 7.19
C ILE A 368 8.95 -16.12 6.45
N GLU A 369 10.00 -16.56 7.10
CA GLU A 369 10.96 -17.53 6.56
C GLU A 369 10.27 -18.86 6.22
N TRP A 370 9.34 -19.33 7.05
CA TRP A 370 8.56 -20.52 6.75
C TRP A 370 7.75 -20.37 5.46
N ILE A 371 7.07 -19.24 5.27
CA ILE A 371 6.31 -18.96 4.04
C ILE A 371 7.25 -18.90 2.83
N ASP A 372 8.39 -18.23 2.96
CA ASP A 372 9.36 -18.10 1.87
C ASP A 372 9.93 -19.45 1.45
N ASN A 373 10.27 -20.31 2.41
CA ASN A 373 10.75 -21.67 2.11
C ASN A 373 9.63 -22.55 1.53
N PHE A 374 8.38 -22.40 2.01
CA PHE A 374 7.24 -23.15 1.48
C PHE A 374 7.05 -22.91 -0.02
N VAL A 375 7.17 -21.66 -0.47
CA VAL A 375 7.07 -21.33 -1.91
C VAL A 375 8.33 -21.62 -2.71
N GLU A 376 9.46 -21.85 -2.05
CA GLU A 376 10.66 -22.46 -2.63
C GLU A 376 10.63 -24.01 -2.55
N LYS A 377 9.44 -24.56 -2.31
CA LYS A 377 9.12 -26.00 -2.22
C LYS A 377 9.74 -26.73 -1.03
N THR A 378 10.28 -26.03 -0.05
CA THR A 378 10.85 -26.61 1.16
C THR A 378 9.91 -26.44 2.34
N ILE A 379 9.56 -27.55 3.01
CA ILE A 379 8.70 -27.51 4.19
C ILE A 379 9.58 -27.53 5.44
N LEU A 380 9.69 -26.38 6.11
CA LEU A 380 10.38 -26.27 7.40
C LEU A 380 9.51 -26.77 8.56
N PRO A 381 10.08 -27.04 9.74
CA PRO A 381 9.31 -27.21 10.97
C PRO A 381 8.37 -26.01 11.17
N LEU A 382 7.17 -26.26 11.74
CA LEU A 382 6.19 -25.20 11.88
C LEU A 382 6.68 -24.13 12.88
N PRO A 383 6.56 -22.83 12.56
CA PRO A 383 6.90 -21.76 13.48
C PRO A 383 5.86 -21.64 14.59
N LYS A 384 6.28 -21.11 15.74
CA LYS A 384 5.35 -20.85 16.85
C LYS A 384 4.55 -19.56 16.60
N PRO A 385 3.24 -19.54 16.97
CA PRO A 385 2.48 -18.30 17.04
C PRO A 385 3.16 -17.30 17.98
N THR A 386 2.96 -16.02 17.73
CA THR A 386 3.41 -14.93 18.59
C THR A 386 2.22 -14.24 19.28
N GLU A 387 2.47 -13.30 20.17
CA GLU A 387 1.39 -12.48 20.79
C GLU A 387 0.65 -11.63 19.73
N THR A 388 1.33 -11.28 18.64
CA THR A 388 0.83 -10.39 17.59
C THR A 388 0.36 -11.09 16.33
N PHE A 389 0.72 -12.38 16.17
CA PHE A 389 0.39 -13.15 14.96
C PHE A 389 0.11 -14.62 15.27
N ASP A 390 -1.10 -15.09 14.92
CA ASP A 390 -1.48 -16.51 15.04
C ASP A 390 -1.13 -17.29 13.74
N PHE A 391 -0.62 -18.51 13.89
CA PHE A 391 -0.25 -19.38 12.79
C PHE A 391 -0.74 -20.82 13.07
N GLN A 392 -1.61 -21.36 12.20
CA GLN A 392 -2.20 -22.67 12.44
C GLN A 392 -2.40 -23.46 11.15
N ILE A 393 -2.22 -24.79 11.25
CA ILE A 393 -2.68 -25.75 10.24
C ILE A 393 -4.02 -26.33 10.71
N CYS A 394 -5.04 -26.30 9.85
CA CYS A 394 -6.38 -26.82 10.10
C CYS A 394 -6.54 -28.25 9.59
N LYS A 395 -7.39 -29.02 10.26
CA LYS A 395 -7.64 -30.44 9.93
C LYS A 395 -8.60 -30.58 8.74
N SER A 396 -9.50 -29.63 8.56
CA SER A 396 -10.52 -29.64 7.52
C SER A 396 -10.86 -28.22 7.05
N SER A 397 -11.50 -28.13 5.90
CA SER A 397 -12.05 -26.89 5.37
C SER A 397 -13.11 -26.28 6.30
N GLN A 398 -13.91 -27.12 6.99
CA GLN A 398 -14.91 -26.67 7.97
C GLN A 398 -14.22 -26.02 9.19
N GLU A 399 -13.18 -26.64 9.77
CA GLU A 399 -12.43 -26.05 10.89
C GLU A 399 -11.85 -24.69 10.49
N LEU A 400 -11.31 -24.59 9.27
CA LEU A 400 -10.79 -23.34 8.74
C LEU A 400 -11.88 -22.27 8.61
N PHE A 401 -13.04 -22.60 8.05
CA PHE A 401 -14.17 -21.70 7.89
C PHE A 401 -14.72 -21.20 9.24
N ASP A 402 -14.90 -22.11 10.19
CA ASP A 402 -15.38 -21.77 11.53
C ASP A 402 -14.41 -20.82 12.23
N LYS A 403 -13.11 -21.09 12.14
CA LYS A 403 -12.06 -20.25 12.70
C LYS A 403 -12.06 -18.83 12.11
N ILE A 404 -12.11 -18.71 10.79
CA ILE A 404 -12.16 -17.42 10.10
C ILE A 404 -13.44 -16.65 10.42
N THR A 405 -14.56 -17.36 10.54
CA THR A 405 -15.84 -16.76 10.91
C THR A 405 -15.82 -16.20 12.35
N GLU A 406 -15.25 -16.94 13.29
CA GLU A 406 -15.05 -16.50 14.67
C GLU A 406 -14.15 -15.24 14.73
N LEU A 407 -13.01 -15.29 14.06
CA LEU A 407 -12.05 -14.18 14.02
C LEU A 407 -12.63 -12.93 13.35
N ASN A 408 -13.47 -13.09 12.33
CA ASN A 408 -14.11 -11.94 11.69
C ASN A 408 -15.08 -11.19 12.62
N LYS A 409 -15.71 -11.88 13.58
CA LYS A 409 -16.55 -11.22 14.60
C LYS A 409 -15.74 -10.33 15.53
N LYS A 410 -14.48 -10.68 15.78
CA LYS A 410 -13.59 -9.96 16.67
C LYS A 410 -12.82 -8.85 15.95
N ASP A 411 -12.22 -9.17 14.82
CA ASP A 411 -11.21 -8.33 14.16
C ASP A 411 -11.67 -7.73 12.83
N ASN A 412 -12.84 -8.13 12.28
CA ASN A 412 -13.27 -7.85 10.91
C ASN A 412 -12.21 -8.26 9.85
N LEU A 413 -12.48 -8.04 8.58
CA LEU A 413 -11.54 -8.30 7.47
C LEU A 413 -10.80 -9.65 7.57
N SER A 414 -11.49 -10.68 8.07
CA SER A 414 -11.01 -12.06 8.08
C SER A 414 -11.74 -12.84 6.99
N ARG A 415 -11.00 -13.46 6.05
CA ARG A 415 -11.57 -14.07 4.84
C ARG A 415 -10.91 -15.40 4.50
N LEU A 416 -11.70 -16.27 3.84
CA LEU A 416 -11.18 -17.44 3.14
C LEU A 416 -10.70 -17.09 1.75
N VAL A 417 -9.56 -17.63 1.37
CA VAL A 417 -9.00 -17.54 0.02
C VAL A 417 -8.47 -18.90 -0.42
N ALA A 418 -8.41 -19.13 -1.73
CA ALA A 418 -7.87 -20.39 -2.24
C ALA A 418 -6.96 -20.15 -3.47
N THR A 419 -6.10 -21.12 -3.74
CA THR A 419 -5.40 -21.22 -5.03
C THR A 419 -6.41 -21.40 -6.17
N PHE A 420 -6.06 -20.99 -7.39
CA PHE A 420 -7.02 -20.95 -8.50
C PHE A 420 -7.22 -22.34 -9.13
N ASP A 421 -7.67 -23.29 -8.30
CA ASP A 421 -7.87 -24.69 -8.65
C ASP A 421 -9.33 -25.05 -8.95
N PHE A 422 -10.24 -24.14 -8.68
CA PHE A 422 -11.68 -24.34 -8.86
C PHE A 422 -12.15 -23.72 -10.17
N THR A 423 -13.17 -24.33 -10.77
CA THR A 423 -13.72 -23.82 -12.02
C THR A 423 -14.29 -22.43 -11.81
N HIS A 424 -13.96 -21.52 -12.71
CA HIS A 424 -14.56 -20.19 -12.80
C HIS A 424 -14.62 -19.76 -14.27
N LYS A 425 -15.80 -19.34 -14.73
CA LYS A 425 -16.01 -18.81 -16.07
C LYS A 425 -16.74 -17.47 -15.97
N LYS A 426 -16.55 -16.62 -16.97
CA LYS A 426 -17.25 -15.33 -17.08
C LYS A 426 -18.53 -15.49 -17.93
N ASP A 427 -19.38 -16.42 -17.55
CA ASP A 427 -20.64 -16.78 -18.23
C ASP A 427 -21.89 -16.33 -17.46
N GLY A 428 -21.71 -15.73 -16.28
CA GLY A 428 -22.80 -15.28 -15.43
C GLY A 428 -23.29 -16.30 -14.42
N GLU A 429 -22.74 -17.52 -14.45
CA GLU A 429 -23.04 -18.58 -13.49
C GLU A 429 -22.19 -18.46 -12.22
N GLU A 430 -22.72 -18.96 -11.10
CA GLU A 430 -22.00 -19.07 -9.84
C GLU A 430 -21.23 -20.39 -9.78
N TYR A 431 -19.98 -20.32 -9.33
CA TYR A 431 -19.11 -21.46 -9.12
C TYR A 431 -18.78 -21.56 -7.63
N TYR A 432 -18.46 -22.76 -7.16
CA TYR A 432 -18.31 -23.05 -5.74
C TYR A 432 -16.98 -23.74 -5.44
N VAL A 433 -16.45 -23.51 -4.25
CA VAL A 433 -15.51 -24.40 -3.58
C VAL A 433 -16.37 -25.39 -2.81
N ASP A 434 -16.45 -26.59 -3.35
CA ASP A 434 -17.21 -27.71 -2.76
C ASP A 434 -16.21 -28.74 -2.23
N GLU A 435 -15.93 -28.64 -0.93
CA GLU A 435 -14.97 -29.46 -0.21
C GLU A 435 -15.64 -29.96 1.08
N GLU A 436 -15.09 -31.03 1.66
CA GLU A 436 -15.65 -31.67 2.85
C GLU A 436 -15.94 -30.63 3.96
N GLY A 437 -17.21 -30.41 4.22
CA GLY A 437 -17.73 -29.50 5.25
C GLY A 437 -18.04 -28.09 4.78
N ILE A 438 -17.62 -27.64 3.59
CA ILE A 438 -17.99 -26.33 3.02
C ILE A 438 -18.49 -26.45 1.59
N ASN A 439 -19.49 -25.62 1.25
CA ASN A 439 -19.91 -25.37 -0.12
C ASN A 439 -20.15 -23.86 -0.25
N LEU A 440 -19.14 -23.13 -0.70
CA LEU A 440 -19.13 -21.68 -0.70
C LEU A 440 -18.89 -21.12 -2.10
N PRO A 441 -19.59 -20.03 -2.47
CA PRO A 441 -19.37 -19.35 -3.74
C PRO A 441 -17.90 -18.97 -3.94
N TRP A 442 -17.40 -19.16 -5.15
CA TRP A 442 -16.01 -19.00 -5.52
C TRP A 442 -15.78 -17.78 -6.41
N ASN A 443 -14.84 -16.92 -5.99
CA ASN A 443 -14.26 -15.85 -6.81
C ASN A 443 -15.30 -14.90 -7.42
N LEU A 444 -16.35 -14.58 -6.66
CA LEU A 444 -17.39 -13.64 -7.10
C LEU A 444 -16.85 -12.21 -7.11
N SER A 445 -17.27 -11.43 -8.12
CA SER A 445 -16.97 -10.00 -8.17
C SER A 445 -18.00 -9.20 -7.38
N THR A 446 -17.54 -8.21 -6.62
CA THR A 446 -18.37 -7.25 -5.89
C THR A 446 -18.37 -5.88 -6.56
N LYS A 447 -19.35 -5.04 -6.23
CA LYS A 447 -19.40 -3.64 -6.72
C LYS A 447 -18.34 -2.74 -6.05
N GLY A 448 -17.76 -3.17 -4.93
CA GLY A 448 -16.75 -2.47 -4.13
C GLY A 448 -15.52 -3.33 -3.90
N VAL A 449 -14.79 -3.01 -2.84
CA VAL A 449 -13.65 -3.81 -2.37
C VAL A 449 -14.17 -5.11 -1.80
N TRP A 450 -13.80 -6.25 -2.40
CA TRP A 450 -14.29 -7.56 -2.02
C TRP A 450 -14.11 -7.85 -0.52
N ALA A 451 -12.96 -7.55 0.03
CA ALA A 451 -12.65 -7.82 1.44
C ALA A 451 -13.50 -7.00 2.43
N GLU A 452 -13.97 -5.81 2.03
CA GLU A 452 -14.75 -4.90 2.86
C GLU A 452 -16.26 -5.23 2.88
N ASP A 453 -16.73 -6.02 1.92
CA ASP A 453 -18.12 -6.43 1.85
C ASP A 453 -18.38 -7.55 2.89
N PRO A 454 -19.29 -7.35 3.86
CA PRO A 454 -19.59 -8.37 4.88
C PRO A 454 -20.08 -9.70 4.31
N GLU A 455 -20.78 -9.68 3.17
CA GLU A 455 -21.32 -10.88 2.52
C GLU A 455 -20.22 -11.81 2.00
N THR A 456 -19.02 -11.29 1.75
CA THR A 456 -17.88 -12.09 1.27
C THR A 456 -17.27 -13.00 2.35
N LEU A 457 -17.69 -12.87 3.61
CA LEU A 457 -17.35 -13.85 4.64
C LEU A 457 -17.86 -15.26 4.29
N LYS A 458 -18.96 -15.36 3.55
CA LYS A 458 -19.56 -16.61 3.06
C LYS A 458 -19.12 -16.95 1.63
N GLN A 459 -17.97 -16.48 1.22
CA GLN A 459 -17.38 -16.72 -0.09
C GLN A 459 -15.92 -17.13 0.07
N VAL A 460 -15.37 -17.77 -0.95
CA VAL A 460 -13.92 -18.02 -1.04
C VAL A 460 -13.35 -17.10 -2.11
N GLY A 461 -12.39 -16.25 -1.72
CA GLY A 461 -11.69 -15.37 -2.63
C GLY A 461 -10.54 -16.05 -3.34
N SER A 462 -10.11 -15.47 -4.46
CA SER A 462 -8.90 -15.87 -5.20
C SER A 462 -7.83 -14.79 -5.08
N ILE A 463 -6.67 -15.07 -5.68
CA ILE A 463 -5.61 -14.07 -5.83
C ILE A 463 -6.13 -12.77 -6.49
N TYR A 464 -7.08 -12.84 -7.39
CA TYR A 464 -7.63 -11.68 -8.09
C TYR A 464 -8.59 -10.84 -7.24
N THR A 465 -9.24 -11.43 -6.26
CA THR A 465 -10.14 -10.73 -5.34
C THR A 465 -9.40 -10.05 -4.19
N VAL A 466 -8.21 -10.56 -3.82
CA VAL A 466 -7.43 -10.04 -2.68
C VAL A 466 -6.15 -9.31 -3.08
N GLN A 467 -5.80 -9.29 -4.36
CA GLN A 467 -4.60 -8.58 -4.82
C GLN A 467 -4.75 -7.08 -4.56
N GLY A 468 -3.77 -6.51 -3.84
CA GLY A 468 -3.78 -5.09 -3.44
C GLY A 468 -4.42 -4.82 -2.07
N PHE A 469 -5.10 -5.81 -1.44
CA PHE A 469 -5.78 -5.65 -0.14
C PHE A 469 -5.11 -6.47 0.95
N ASP A 470 -5.18 -5.97 2.18
CA ASP A 470 -4.69 -6.65 3.36
C ASP A 470 -5.87 -7.18 4.17
N LEU A 471 -5.69 -8.36 4.80
CA LEU A 471 -6.68 -9.03 5.61
C LEU A 471 -6.15 -9.19 7.04
N ASN A 472 -7.00 -8.99 8.04
CA ASN A 472 -6.57 -9.20 9.42
C ASN A 472 -6.19 -10.66 9.65
N ASN A 473 -7.07 -11.58 9.25
CA ASN A 473 -6.80 -13.01 9.31
C ASN A 473 -7.12 -13.65 7.96
N VAL A 474 -6.28 -14.56 7.52
CA VAL A 474 -6.42 -15.23 6.23
C VAL A 474 -6.48 -16.73 6.44
N GLY A 475 -7.57 -17.33 5.96
CA GLY A 475 -7.68 -18.78 5.80
C GLY A 475 -7.32 -19.15 4.36
N VAL A 476 -6.21 -19.86 4.17
CA VAL A 476 -5.74 -20.29 2.85
C VAL A 476 -6.11 -21.74 2.61
N ILE A 477 -6.89 -22.00 1.57
CA ILE A 477 -7.15 -23.34 1.05
C ILE A 477 -6.14 -23.60 -0.06
N LEU A 478 -5.19 -24.48 0.18
CA LEU A 478 -4.30 -25.01 -0.86
C LEU A 478 -5.08 -26.05 -1.65
N GLY A 479 -5.43 -25.71 -2.88
CA GLY A 479 -6.22 -26.55 -3.76
C GLY A 479 -5.47 -27.79 -4.30
N PRO A 480 -6.15 -28.61 -5.12
CA PRO A 480 -5.59 -29.87 -5.60
C PRO A 480 -4.30 -29.76 -6.42
N SER A 481 -3.94 -28.57 -6.90
CA SER A 481 -2.66 -28.35 -7.61
C SER A 481 -1.45 -28.38 -6.68
N VAL A 482 -1.66 -28.22 -5.36
CA VAL A 482 -0.58 -28.19 -4.35
C VAL A 482 -0.55 -29.51 -3.61
N SER A 483 0.50 -30.28 -3.77
CA SER A 483 0.64 -31.63 -3.27
C SER A 483 1.97 -31.87 -2.55
N LEU A 484 2.11 -32.99 -1.84
CA LEU A 484 3.36 -33.44 -1.24
C LEU A 484 4.13 -34.35 -2.20
N ASP A 485 5.41 -34.11 -2.39
CA ASP A 485 6.32 -35.09 -2.88
C ASP A 485 6.80 -35.98 -1.71
N GLU A 486 6.33 -37.22 -1.65
CA GLU A 486 6.59 -38.13 -0.53
C GLU A 486 8.04 -38.63 -0.47
N GLU A 487 8.78 -38.57 -1.60
CA GLU A 487 10.18 -39.00 -1.62
C GLU A 487 11.11 -37.97 -1.00
N THR A 488 10.81 -36.68 -1.24
CA THR A 488 11.64 -35.55 -0.79
C THR A 488 11.03 -34.79 0.38
N ASN A 489 9.78 -35.06 0.75
CA ASN A 489 8.98 -34.29 1.71
C ASN A 489 8.92 -32.80 1.35
N SER A 490 8.80 -32.48 0.07
CA SER A 490 8.77 -31.14 -0.46
C SER A 490 7.43 -30.84 -1.16
N ILE A 491 7.18 -29.56 -1.46
CA ILE A 491 6.00 -29.16 -2.22
C ILE A 491 6.14 -29.56 -3.68
N LYS A 492 5.07 -30.14 -4.22
CA LYS A 492 4.93 -30.51 -5.63
C LYS A 492 3.74 -29.81 -6.24
N ILE A 493 3.93 -29.14 -7.37
CA ILE A 493 2.87 -28.44 -8.10
C ILE A 493 2.36 -29.32 -9.25
N LEU A 494 1.07 -29.65 -9.20
CA LEU A 494 0.36 -30.41 -10.22
C LEU A 494 -0.35 -29.43 -11.19
N GLN A 495 0.41 -28.86 -12.13
CA GLN A 495 -0.03 -27.78 -13.03
C GLN A 495 -1.34 -28.10 -13.78
N HIS A 496 -1.59 -29.36 -14.14
CA HIS A 496 -2.80 -29.80 -14.85
C HIS A 496 -4.08 -29.64 -14.01
N LYS A 497 -3.97 -29.53 -12.69
CA LYS A 497 -5.08 -29.28 -11.78
C LYS A 497 -5.38 -27.80 -11.59
N TYR A 498 -4.41 -26.90 -11.87
CA TYR A 498 -4.62 -25.45 -11.79
C TYR A 498 -5.56 -24.97 -12.90
N LYS A 499 -6.59 -24.21 -12.55
CA LYS A 499 -7.69 -23.86 -13.46
C LYS A 499 -7.57 -22.48 -14.11
N ASP A 500 -6.61 -21.66 -13.70
CA ASP A 500 -6.39 -20.36 -14.35
C ASP A 500 -5.69 -20.53 -15.72
N LYS A 501 -6.49 -20.82 -16.73
CA LYS A 501 -5.97 -20.91 -18.11
C LYS A 501 -5.42 -19.58 -18.61
N GLY A 502 -5.93 -18.45 -18.09
CA GLY A 502 -5.48 -17.11 -18.48
C GLY A 502 -4.07 -16.79 -17.95
N ALA A 503 -3.71 -17.30 -16.76
CA ALA A 503 -2.37 -17.18 -16.21
C ALA A 503 -1.32 -17.92 -17.03
N PHE A 504 -1.69 -19.07 -17.60
CA PHE A 504 -0.81 -19.94 -18.37
C PHE A 504 -0.80 -19.67 -19.88
N GLN A 505 -1.50 -18.61 -20.31
CA GLN A 505 -1.57 -18.26 -21.75
C GLN A 505 -0.24 -17.68 -22.23
N ILE A 506 0.45 -18.42 -23.07
CA ILE A 506 1.70 -17.98 -23.70
C ILE A 506 1.34 -17.09 -24.90
N PRO A 507 1.89 -15.88 -25.03
CA PRO A 507 1.73 -15.09 -26.24
C PRO A 507 2.38 -15.79 -27.44
N GLN A 508 1.72 -15.77 -28.61
CA GLN A 508 2.23 -16.43 -29.83
C GLN A 508 3.66 -15.99 -30.21
N GLU A 509 4.04 -14.77 -29.88
CA GLU A 509 5.37 -14.23 -30.15
C GLU A 509 6.45 -14.87 -29.26
N PHE A 510 6.09 -15.39 -28.09
CA PHE A 510 6.98 -16.08 -27.18
C PHE A 510 7.04 -17.59 -27.41
N GLU A 511 6.06 -18.20 -28.09
CA GLU A 511 6.06 -19.65 -28.35
C GLU A 511 7.32 -20.14 -29.07
N LYS A 512 7.96 -19.27 -29.85
CA LYS A 512 9.20 -19.60 -30.58
C LYS A 512 10.45 -19.63 -29.69
N ASN A 513 10.42 -18.96 -28.54
CA ASN A 513 11.56 -18.79 -27.65
C ASN A 513 11.46 -19.62 -26.37
N PHE A 514 10.29 -20.21 -26.09
CA PHE A 514 10.06 -21.05 -24.92
C PHE A 514 10.26 -22.52 -25.26
N SER A 515 11.26 -23.16 -24.67
CA SER A 515 11.25 -24.62 -24.60
C SER A 515 10.08 -25.10 -23.73
N LYS A 516 9.58 -26.31 -23.98
CA LYS A 516 8.48 -26.88 -23.19
C LYS A 516 8.84 -26.95 -21.69
N GLU A 517 10.09 -27.26 -21.39
CA GLU A 517 10.64 -27.35 -20.02
C GLU A 517 10.63 -26.00 -19.32
N ASN A 518 11.02 -24.92 -20.00
CA ASN A 518 10.97 -23.57 -19.45
C ASN A 518 9.52 -23.12 -19.20
N ALA A 519 8.59 -23.43 -20.11
CA ALA A 519 7.19 -23.09 -19.95
C ALA A 519 6.56 -23.77 -18.71
N ASP A 520 6.93 -25.01 -18.43
CA ASP A 520 6.41 -25.74 -17.28
C ASP A 520 7.02 -25.22 -15.96
N SER A 521 8.30 -24.84 -15.95
CA SER A 521 8.93 -24.17 -14.79
C SER A 521 8.24 -22.84 -14.47
N TYR A 522 7.97 -22.03 -15.47
CA TYR A 522 7.28 -20.73 -15.27
C TYR A 522 5.83 -20.86 -14.80
N LYS A 523 5.11 -21.90 -15.26
CA LYS A 523 3.75 -22.17 -14.74
C LYS A 523 3.78 -22.57 -13.27
N GLU A 524 4.77 -23.38 -12.87
CA GLU A 524 4.99 -23.76 -11.48
C GLU A 524 5.27 -22.53 -10.62
N GLU A 525 6.16 -21.65 -11.07
CA GLU A 525 6.47 -20.38 -10.41
C GLU A 525 5.26 -19.48 -10.23
N ILE A 526 4.38 -19.37 -11.24
CA ILE A 526 3.13 -18.61 -11.13
C ILE A 526 2.22 -19.14 -10.01
N VAL A 527 2.10 -20.46 -9.88
CA VAL A 527 1.32 -21.07 -8.80
C VAL A 527 1.95 -20.78 -7.44
N LEU A 528 3.27 -20.93 -7.32
CA LEU A 528 4.02 -20.65 -6.08
C LEU A 528 3.93 -19.16 -5.70
N ASN A 529 4.06 -18.25 -6.67
CA ASN A 529 3.86 -16.82 -6.46
C ASN A 529 2.43 -16.50 -5.99
N SER A 530 1.43 -17.18 -6.54
CA SER A 530 0.04 -17.06 -6.08
C SER A 530 -0.11 -17.46 -4.60
N ILE A 531 0.49 -18.58 -4.20
CA ILE A 531 0.50 -19.06 -2.81
C ILE A 531 1.19 -18.03 -1.90
N ASN A 532 2.38 -17.54 -2.29
CA ASN A 532 3.12 -16.52 -1.57
C ASN A 532 2.26 -15.27 -1.29
N ILE A 533 1.59 -14.77 -2.33
CA ILE A 533 0.74 -13.59 -2.19
C ILE A 533 -0.44 -13.86 -1.26
N LEU A 534 -1.12 -15.00 -1.39
CA LEU A 534 -2.25 -15.37 -0.54
C LEU A 534 -1.84 -15.45 0.94
N MET A 535 -0.74 -16.14 1.25
CA MET A 535 -0.24 -16.29 2.62
C MET A 535 0.22 -14.96 3.22
N LYS A 536 0.92 -14.12 2.45
CA LYS A 536 1.45 -12.82 2.91
C LYS A 536 0.39 -11.70 2.94
N ARG A 537 -0.91 -11.99 2.75
CA ARG A 537 -2.00 -11.01 2.96
C ARG A 537 -2.41 -10.88 4.42
N ALA A 538 -2.01 -11.79 5.28
CA ALA A 538 -2.35 -11.81 6.69
C ALA A 538 -1.61 -10.71 7.48
N ILE A 539 -2.36 -9.94 8.29
CA ILE A 539 -1.78 -8.96 9.23
C ILE A 539 -1.57 -9.61 10.61
N LYS A 540 -2.60 -10.34 11.11
CA LYS A 540 -2.66 -10.86 12.49
C LYS A 540 -2.67 -12.39 12.58
N GLY A 541 -3.05 -13.09 11.50
CA GLY A 541 -3.11 -14.54 11.55
C GLY A 541 -3.24 -15.23 10.20
N LEU A 542 -2.52 -16.34 10.05
CA LEU A 542 -2.51 -17.21 8.87
C LEU A 542 -2.95 -18.62 9.27
N TYR A 543 -3.98 -19.11 8.60
CA TYR A 543 -4.58 -20.43 8.81
C TYR A 543 -4.57 -21.18 7.50
N ILE A 544 -4.05 -22.41 7.47
CA ILE A 544 -3.81 -23.17 6.25
C ILE A 544 -4.53 -24.52 6.33
N TYR A 545 -5.20 -24.87 5.25
CA TYR A 545 -5.71 -26.22 4.99
C TYR A 545 -5.32 -26.65 3.57
N ALA A 546 -4.81 -27.86 3.41
CA ALA A 546 -4.49 -28.43 2.10
C ALA A 546 -5.51 -29.52 1.74
N ILE A 547 -6.06 -29.44 0.52
CA ILE A 547 -6.98 -30.46 -0.01
C ILE A 547 -6.26 -31.78 -0.27
N ASP A 548 -5.00 -31.74 -0.66
CA ASP A 548 -4.17 -32.93 -0.74
C ASP A 548 -3.98 -33.53 0.66
N SER A 549 -4.57 -34.70 0.89
CA SER A 549 -4.55 -35.34 2.20
C SER A 549 -3.15 -35.66 2.70
N LYS A 550 -2.23 -36.04 1.79
CA LYS A 550 -0.85 -36.35 2.15
C LYS A 550 -0.12 -35.11 2.62
N LEU A 551 -0.30 -33.99 1.93
CA LEU A 551 0.26 -32.71 2.35
C LEU A 551 -0.34 -32.25 3.68
N ASN A 552 -1.67 -32.33 3.83
CA ASN A 552 -2.31 -31.89 5.06
C ASN A 552 -1.91 -32.75 6.26
N ASP A 553 -1.84 -34.07 6.10
CA ASP A 553 -1.41 -35.00 7.15
C ASP A 553 0.05 -34.77 7.54
N TYR A 554 0.92 -34.46 6.57
CA TYR A 554 2.32 -34.13 6.83
C TYR A 554 2.43 -32.81 7.64
N LEU A 555 1.73 -31.76 7.26
CA LEU A 555 1.69 -30.50 7.99
C LEU A 555 1.11 -30.68 9.42
N LEU A 556 0.07 -31.50 9.58
CA LEU A 556 -0.51 -31.82 10.90
C LEU A 556 0.44 -32.66 11.75
N LYS A 557 1.26 -33.52 11.15
CA LYS A 557 2.32 -34.26 11.86
C LYS A 557 3.34 -33.28 12.43
N LEU A 558 3.85 -32.33 11.62
CA LEU A 558 4.76 -31.29 12.10
C LEU A 558 4.16 -30.46 13.24
N LYS A 559 2.83 -30.20 13.19
CA LYS A 559 2.14 -29.51 14.28
C LYS A 559 2.11 -30.31 15.59
N ARG A 560 2.02 -31.63 15.51
CA ARG A 560 2.09 -32.51 16.69
C ARG A 560 3.48 -32.56 17.29
N ASP A 561 4.51 -32.64 16.41
CA ASP A 561 5.91 -32.69 16.82
C ASP A 561 6.36 -31.39 17.53
N MET A 562 5.73 -30.26 17.22
CA MET A 562 5.98 -28.96 17.88
C MET A 562 5.42 -28.91 19.33
N LYS A 563 4.46 -29.78 19.69
CA LYS A 563 3.86 -29.83 21.03
C LYS A 563 4.60 -30.76 22.01
N LEU A 564 5.58 -31.49 21.51
CA LEU A 564 6.49 -32.31 22.30
C LEU A 564 7.80 -31.56 22.59
#